data_a9566d0f5c81e18b2ec05749b6be3a20
#
_entry.id   a9566d0f5c81e18b2ec05749b6be3a20
#
_cell.length_a   1.000
_cell.length_b   1.000
_cell.length_c   1.000
_cell.angle_alpha   90.00
_cell.angle_beta   90.00
_cell.angle_gamma   90.00
#
_symmetry.space_group_name_H-M   'P 1'
#
loop_
_entity.id
_entity.type
_entity.pdbx_description
1 polymer ?
#
loop_
_entity_poly.entity_id
_entity_poly.type
_entity_poly.pdbx_seq_one_letter_code
_entity_poly.pdbx_strand_id
1 'polypeptide(L)'
;MSNRPKNPANARNKNVLIIGGSGSGKTRFWLKPNLLQMHSSYVVTDPKGSIVIECGNALLKHGYNIKIFNTINFQKSMHYNPFAYIHSEKDILKLVTTLIANTKGDGKAGDEFW
;
A
#
# COMPACT_ATOMS: atom_id res chain seq x y z
N MET A 1 -11.71 -7.57 17.04
CA MET A 1 -12.09 -8.77 16.24
C MET A 1 -10.93 -9.75 16.27
N SER A 2 -11.17 -11.01 16.69
CA SER A 2 -10.14 -12.05 16.56
C SER A 2 -10.03 -12.44 15.08
N ASN A 3 -8.93 -12.10 14.45
CA ASN A 3 -8.75 -12.22 12.99
C ASN A 3 -8.03 -13.49 12.56
N ARG A 4 -7.70 -14.39 13.50
CA ARG A 4 -6.99 -15.64 13.19
C ARG A 4 -7.87 -16.83 13.59
N PRO A 5 -8.60 -17.44 12.65
CA PRO A 5 -9.23 -18.71 12.91
C PRO A 5 -8.17 -19.76 13.23
N LYS A 6 -8.46 -20.69 14.14
CA LYS A 6 -7.54 -21.79 14.50
C LYS A 6 -7.13 -22.61 13.28
N ASN A 7 -8.03 -22.76 12.30
CA ASN A 7 -7.75 -23.38 11.01
C ASN A 7 -7.77 -22.36 9.89
N PRO A 8 -6.63 -22.08 9.23
CA PRO A 8 -6.54 -21.13 8.12
C PRO A 8 -7.46 -21.44 6.93
N ALA A 9 -7.79 -22.72 6.70
CA ALA A 9 -8.70 -23.13 5.63
C ALA A 9 -10.13 -22.60 5.84
N ASN A 10 -10.50 -22.27 7.06
CA ASN A 10 -11.80 -21.70 7.41
C ASN A 10 -11.77 -20.16 7.49
N ALA A 11 -10.68 -19.54 7.08
CA ALA A 11 -10.57 -18.09 7.07
C ALA A 11 -11.52 -17.49 6.03
N ARG A 12 -12.53 -16.76 6.51
CA ARG A 12 -13.44 -16.00 5.64
C ARG A 12 -12.74 -14.77 5.09
N ASN A 13 -13.26 -14.24 3.98
CA ASN A 13 -12.88 -12.93 3.47
C ASN A 13 -13.01 -11.87 4.59
N LYS A 14 -11.97 -11.06 4.76
CA LYS A 14 -11.88 -10.03 5.81
C LYS A 14 -12.13 -8.62 5.28
N ASN A 15 -12.68 -8.50 4.08
CA ASN A 15 -13.04 -7.20 3.53
C ASN A 15 -14.12 -6.55 4.42
N VAL A 16 -13.87 -5.32 4.83
CA VAL A 16 -14.78 -4.54 5.68
C VAL A 16 -15.08 -3.23 4.96
N LEU A 17 -16.36 -2.95 4.77
CA LEU A 17 -16.84 -1.67 4.28
C LEU A 17 -17.30 -0.83 5.46
N ILE A 18 -16.71 0.39 5.59
CA ILE A 18 -17.06 1.33 6.66
C ILE A 18 -17.64 2.58 6.04
N ILE A 19 -18.91 2.81 6.32
CA ILE A 19 -19.66 3.95 5.79
C ILE A 19 -19.82 5.01 6.89
N GLY A 20 -19.59 6.25 6.55
CA GLY A 20 -19.75 7.39 7.47
C GLY A 20 -19.33 8.69 6.82
N GLY A 21 -19.94 9.78 7.19
CA GLY A 21 -19.63 11.12 6.73
C GLY A 21 -18.25 11.62 7.16
N SER A 22 -17.89 12.82 6.74
CA SER A 22 -16.69 13.52 7.24
C SER A 22 -16.80 13.71 8.75
N GLY A 23 -15.71 13.52 9.48
CA GLY A 23 -15.69 13.68 10.94
C GLY A 23 -16.31 12.53 11.74
N SER A 24 -16.92 11.52 11.11
CA SER A 24 -17.56 10.38 11.82
C SER A 24 -16.59 9.45 12.57
N GLY A 25 -15.29 9.75 12.54
CA GLY A 25 -14.28 9.02 13.30
C GLY A 25 -13.81 7.70 12.67
N LYS A 26 -14.09 7.45 11.37
CA LYS A 26 -13.64 6.22 10.68
C LYS A 26 -12.16 5.93 10.90
N THR A 27 -11.31 6.93 10.70
CA THR A 27 -9.86 6.78 10.90
C THR A 27 -9.53 6.55 12.38
N ARG A 28 -10.15 7.29 13.29
CA ARG A 28 -9.84 7.25 14.71
C ARG A 28 -10.30 5.96 15.37
N PHE A 29 -11.53 5.53 15.11
CA PHE A 29 -12.16 4.43 15.84
C PHE A 29 -12.02 3.08 15.15
N TRP A 30 -11.68 3.08 13.86
CA TRP A 30 -11.52 1.82 13.14
C TRP A 30 -10.12 1.62 12.57
N LEU A 31 -9.63 2.54 11.72
CA LEU A 31 -8.38 2.33 11.01
C LEU A 31 -7.17 2.26 11.97
N LYS A 32 -6.99 3.28 12.83
CA LYS A 32 -5.86 3.32 13.77
C LYS A 32 -5.84 2.15 14.74
N PRO A 33 -6.95 1.76 15.41
CA PRO A 33 -6.96 0.59 16.27
C PRO A 33 -6.62 -0.71 15.55
N ASN A 34 -7.08 -0.88 14.30
CA ASN A 34 -6.75 -2.08 13.53
C ASN A 34 -5.29 -2.09 13.07
N LEU A 35 -4.74 -0.94 12.68
CA LEU A 35 -3.34 -0.80 12.34
C LEU A 35 -2.43 -1.09 13.55
N LEU A 36 -2.78 -0.58 14.72
CA LEU A 36 -2.03 -0.78 15.96
C LEU A 36 -2.17 -2.18 16.57
N GLN A 37 -3.00 -3.06 16.02
CA GLN A 37 -2.96 -4.49 16.36
C GLN A 37 -1.68 -5.19 15.86
N MET A 38 -0.99 -4.61 14.90
CA MET A 38 0.35 -5.03 14.45
C MET A 38 0.48 -6.53 14.12
N HIS A 39 -0.54 -7.11 13.48
CA HIS A 39 -0.59 -8.54 13.22
C HIS A 39 -0.17 -8.95 11.80
N SER A 40 0.07 -7.99 10.90
CA SER A 40 0.40 -8.25 9.49
C SER A 40 1.08 -7.04 8.85
N SER A 41 1.49 -7.18 7.60
CA SER A 41 1.89 -6.04 6.77
C SER A 41 0.67 -5.26 6.32
N TYR A 42 0.82 -3.95 6.15
CA TYR A 42 -0.27 -3.05 5.79
C TYR A 42 0.12 -2.18 4.61
N VAL A 43 -0.85 -1.93 3.73
CA VAL A 43 -0.79 -0.84 2.74
C VAL A 43 -1.90 0.14 3.10
N VAL A 44 -1.55 1.41 3.30
CA VAL A 44 -2.49 2.42 3.79
C VAL A 44 -2.41 3.66 2.91
N THR A 45 -3.56 4.14 2.47
CA THR A 45 -3.67 5.46 1.84
C THR A 45 -3.89 6.52 2.91
N ASP A 46 -3.00 7.52 2.97
CA ASP A 46 -3.03 8.58 3.98
C ASP A 46 -2.94 9.97 3.33
N PRO A 47 -4.04 10.48 2.75
CA PRO A 47 -4.03 11.74 2.01
C PRO A 47 -3.60 12.95 2.85
N LYS A 48 -3.72 12.87 4.17
CA LYS A 48 -3.38 13.95 5.12
C LYS A 48 -2.04 13.74 5.81
N GLY A 49 -1.40 12.57 5.67
CA GLY A 49 -0.20 12.21 6.40
C GLY A 49 -0.39 11.98 7.91
N SER A 50 -1.63 12.04 8.39
CA SER A 50 -1.92 11.96 9.83
C SER A 50 -1.68 10.58 10.43
N ILE A 51 -1.83 9.52 9.65
CA ILE A 51 -1.66 8.14 10.12
C ILE A 51 -0.17 7.87 10.36
N VAL A 52 0.67 8.28 9.43
CA VAL A 52 2.13 8.12 9.57
C VAL A 52 2.67 8.94 10.75
N ILE A 53 2.16 10.16 10.95
CA ILE A 53 2.59 11.02 12.07
C ILE A 53 2.17 10.42 13.42
N GLU A 54 0.93 9.94 13.53
CA GLU A 54 0.39 9.50 14.81
C GLU A 54 0.73 8.04 15.15
N CYS A 55 0.82 7.14 14.17
CA CYS A 55 1.06 5.72 14.38
C CYS A 55 2.49 5.28 14.02
N GLY A 56 3.22 6.05 13.23
CA GLY A 56 4.51 5.65 12.68
C GLY A 56 5.55 5.29 13.74
N ASN A 57 5.71 6.12 14.76
CA ASN A 57 6.65 5.83 15.84
C ASN A 57 6.32 4.55 16.61
N ALA A 58 5.03 4.27 16.84
CA ALA A 58 4.62 3.04 17.50
C ALA A 58 4.96 1.81 16.63
N LEU A 59 4.69 1.89 15.34
CA LEU A 59 5.01 0.83 14.40
C LEU A 59 6.51 0.57 14.30
N LEU A 60 7.33 1.62 14.19
CA LEU A 60 8.78 1.51 14.14
C LEU A 60 9.35 0.84 15.41
N LYS A 61 8.87 1.24 16.59
CA LYS A 61 9.27 0.63 17.86
C LYS A 61 8.95 -0.86 17.97
N HIS A 62 7.93 -1.32 17.24
CA HIS A 62 7.53 -2.72 17.16
C HIS A 62 8.12 -3.47 15.95
N GLY A 63 9.16 -2.93 15.33
CA GLY A 63 9.94 -3.59 14.28
C GLY A 63 9.34 -3.50 12.87
N TYR A 64 8.35 -2.63 12.65
CA TYR A 64 7.83 -2.40 11.30
C TYR A 64 8.78 -1.56 10.47
N ASN A 65 8.98 -1.95 9.22
CA ASN A 65 9.67 -1.13 8.23
C ASN A 65 8.64 -0.29 7.47
N ILE A 66 8.66 1.02 7.69
CA ILE A 66 7.70 1.93 7.05
C ILE A 66 8.27 2.43 5.74
N LYS A 67 7.52 2.27 4.66
CA LYS A 67 7.82 2.82 3.34
C LYS A 67 6.77 3.87 3.01
N ILE A 68 7.21 5.07 2.62
CA ILE A 68 6.33 6.20 2.30
C ILE A 68 6.49 6.53 0.82
N PHE A 69 5.39 6.49 0.09
CA PHE A 69 5.29 6.98 -1.27
C PHE A 69 4.48 8.28 -1.28
N ASN A 70 5.16 9.41 -1.45
CA ASN A 70 4.54 10.73 -1.40
C ASN A 70 4.35 11.27 -2.82
N THR A 71 3.12 11.30 -3.30
CA THR A 71 2.75 11.78 -4.63
C THR A 71 2.57 13.30 -4.71
N ILE A 72 2.52 14.00 -3.57
CA ILE A 72 2.38 15.46 -3.52
C ILE A 72 3.75 16.13 -3.54
N ASN A 73 4.70 15.57 -2.78
CA ASN A 73 6.07 16.05 -2.73
C ASN A 73 7.03 14.87 -2.88
N PHE A 74 7.49 14.64 -4.10
CA PHE A 74 8.39 13.53 -4.43
C PHE A 74 9.73 13.61 -3.70
N GLN A 75 10.21 14.80 -3.31
CA GLN A 75 11.44 14.94 -2.53
C GLN A 75 11.32 14.30 -1.14
N LYS A 76 10.09 14.20 -0.61
CA LYS A 76 9.78 13.54 0.67
C LYS A 76 9.36 12.08 0.50
N SER A 77 9.37 11.58 -0.71
CA SER A 77 9.07 10.18 -1.01
C SER A 77 10.30 9.31 -0.82
N MET A 78 10.10 8.09 -0.36
CA MET A 78 11.17 7.09 -0.37
C MET A 78 11.40 6.61 -1.80
N HIS A 79 12.66 6.34 -2.12
CA HIS A 79 13.02 5.79 -3.43
C HIS A 79 12.61 4.32 -3.51
N TYR A 80 12.10 3.94 -4.66
CA TYR A 80 11.77 2.57 -5.00
C TYR A 80 12.60 2.14 -6.21
N ASN A 81 13.39 1.08 -6.04
CA ASN A 81 14.13 0.47 -7.13
C ASN A 81 13.44 -0.83 -7.54
N PRO A 82 12.69 -0.86 -8.64
CA PRO A 82 11.98 -2.07 -9.08
C PRO A 82 12.95 -3.19 -9.47
N PHE A 83 14.17 -2.87 -9.89
CA PHE A 83 15.16 -3.88 -10.28
C PHE A 83 15.66 -4.71 -9.09
N ALA A 84 15.57 -4.20 -7.86
CA ALA A 84 15.93 -4.95 -6.66
C ALA A 84 14.97 -6.14 -6.36
N TYR A 85 13.85 -6.22 -7.06
CA TYR A 85 12.83 -7.25 -6.87
C TYR A 85 12.76 -8.24 -8.04
N ILE A 86 13.73 -8.19 -8.95
CA ILE A 86 13.84 -9.14 -10.06
C ILE A 86 14.57 -10.39 -9.56
N HIS A 87 13.88 -11.52 -9.56
CA HIS A 87 14.44 -12.82 -9.17
C HIS A 87 14.36 -13.83 -10.32
N SER A 88 13.67 -13.53 -11.41
CA SER A 88 13.48 -14.41 -12.55
C SER A 88 13.30 -13.63 -13.85
N GLU A 89 13.52 -14.30 -15.00
CA GLU A 89 13.26 -13.72 -16.32
C GLU A 89 11.79 -13.27 -16.49
N LYS A 90 10.86 -14.00 -15.85
CA LYS A 90 9.44 -13.63 -15.87
C LYS A 90 9.18 -12.28 -15.18
N ASP A 91 9.97 -11.93 -14.17
CA ASP A 91 9.83 -10.65 -13.47
C ASP A 91 10.33 -9.49 -14.34
N ILE A 92 11.36 -9.74 -15.16
CA ILE A 92 11.84 -8.76 -16.15
C ILE A 92 10.73 -8.45 -17.15
N LEU A 93 10.11 -9.49 -17.73
CA LEU A 93 9.02 -9.30 -18.68
C LEU A 93 7.84 -8.54 -18.07
N LYS A 94 7.45 -8.87 -16.84
CA LYS A 94 6.40 -8.14 -16.10
C LYS A 94 6.76 -6.68 -15.91
N LEU A 95 7.99 -6.39 -15.49
CA LEU A 95 8.45 -5.02 -15.27
C LEU A 95 8.42 -4.22 -16.58
N VAL A 96 8.98 -4.77 -17.66
CA VAL A 96 9.00 -4.13 -18.98
C VAL A 96 7.58 -3.87 -19.48
N THR A 97 6.71 -4.89 -19.44
CA THR A 97 5.31 -4.76 -19.87
C THR A 97 4.58 -3.68 -19.06
N THR A 98 4.80 -3.65 -17.76
CA THR A 98 4.17 -2.65 -16.87
C THR A 98 4.69 -1.23 -17.17
N LEU A 99 5.98 -1.07 -17.40
CA LEU A 99 6.56 0.22 -17.76
C LEU A 99 6.00 0.71 -19.10
N ILE A 100 5.99 -0.14 -20.12
CA ILE A 100 5.45 0.20 -21.45
C ILE A 100 3.96 0.57 -21.33
N ALA A 101 3.16 -0.23 -20.62
CA ALA A 101 1.73 0.04 -20.46
C ALA A 101 1.45 1.37 -19.75
N ASN A 102 2.26 1.73 -18.76
CA ASN A 102 2.09 2.97 -18.00
C ASN A 102 2.73 4.20 -18.65
N THR A 103 3.65 4.02 -19.60
CA THR A 103 4.27 5.12 -20.34
C THR A 103 3.56 5.41 -21.67
N LYS A 104 2.75 4.48 -22.18
CA LYS A 104 1.82 4.78 -23.27
C LYS A 104 0.78 5.76 -22.73
N GLY A 105 0.94 7.06 -23.02
CA GLY A 105 -0.07 8.05 -22.73
C GLY A 105 -1.37 7.71 -23.46
N ASP A 106 -2.50 8.23 -22.98
CA ASP A 106 -3.84 8.11 -23.60
C ASP A 106 -3.97 8.77 -24.99
N GLY A 107 -2.86 9.10 -25.63
CA GLY A 107 -2.77 9.67 -26.98
C GLY A 107 -2.54 8.60 -28.01
N LYS A 108 -3.53 8.40 -28.86
CA LYS A 108 -3.57 7.76 -30.21
C LYS A 108 -2.39 6.84 -30.52
N ALA A 109 -2.74 5.62 -30.92
CA ALA A 109 -1.84 4.70 -31.61
C ALA A 109 -0.92 5.47 -32.59
N GLY A 110 0.24 5.88 -32.13
CA GLY A 110 1.29 6.53 -32.85
C GLY A 110 2.49 5.64 -32.76
N ASP A 111 2.83 5.07 -33.89
CA ASP A 111 4.06 4.39 -34.29
C ASP A 111 4.65 3.43 -33.26
N GLU A 112 4.49 2.16 -33.56
CA GLU A 112 5.35 1.08 -33.10
C GLU A 112 6.79 1.42 -33.52
N PHE A 113 7.52 2.01 -32.60
CA PHE A 113 8.96 2.21 -32.72
C PHE A 113 9.65 1.00 -32.08
N TRP A 114 9.58 -0.16 -32.75
CA TRP A 114 10.48 -1.31 -32.56
C TRP A 114 10.48 -2.16 -33.81
#